data_0cd26e8166e8fb2a6b2f827035cead07
#
_entry.id   0cd26e8166e8fb2a6b2f827035cead07
#
_cell.length_a   1.000
_cell.length_b   1.000
_cell.length_c   1.000
_cell.angle_alpha   90.00
_cell.angle_beta   90.00
_cell.angle_gamma   90.00
#
_symmetry.space_group_name_H-M   'P 1'
#
loop_
_entity.id
_entity.type
_entity.pdbx_description
1 polymer ?
#
loop_
_entity_poly.entity_id
_entity_poly.type
_entity_poly.pdbx_seq_one_letter_code
_entity_poly.pdbx_strand_id
1 'polypeptide(L)'
;AAEHFPGDGIDERDQHLSFAPNTLSVEEWNATFGKVYSGLIEAGLPSIMAGHIALPEYVKYFNPDATIKEMNMPATLSKYILTDLLKGQMGFNGLVVTDASHMVAMTSAMKRKDMLPTAIAAGSDLFLFFNDPDEDFQWMMEGYKNGVITEERLHDALTRILGLKASLGLHKKAKTEILQPKEEAM
;
A
#
# COMPACT_ATOMS: atom_id res chain seq x y z
N ALA A 1 11.76 -2.78 2.65
CA ALA A 1 10.34 -2.78 3.03
C ALA A 1 10.02 -4.06 3.78
N ALA A 2 9.10 -4.00 4.75
CA ALA A 2 8.46 -5.19 5.28
C ALA A 2 7.23 -5.51 4.42
N GLU A 3 6.95 -6.81 4.19
CA GLU A 3 5.91 -7.29 3.29
C GLU A 3 5.38 -8.68 3.72
N HIS A 4 4.15 -9.00 3.33
CA HIS A 4 3.16 -8.11 2.70
C HIS A 4 2.13 -7.70 3.76
N PHE A 5 2.03 -6.40 4.07
CA PHE A 5 1.05 -5.91 5.05
C PHE A 5 -0.38 -6.06 4.49
N PRO A 6 -1.40 -6.51 5.24
CA PRO A 6 -1.45 -6.71 6.70
C PRO A 6 -1.04 -8.11 7.19
N GLY A 7 -0.43 -8.93 6.38
CA GLY A 7 0.08 -10.25 6.74
C GLY A 7 -0.47 -11.35 5.86
N ASP A 8 0.46 -12.04 5.19
CA ASP A 8 0.23 -13.15 4.27
C ASP A 8 0.34 -14.50 5.01
N GLY A 9 -0.22 -15.56 4.43
CA GLY A 9 -0.05 -16.93 4.88
C GLY A 9 -1.18 -17.51 5.75
N ILE A 10 -2.27 -16.78 5.98
CA ILE A 10 -3.50 -17.32 6.58
C ILE A 10 -4.32 -18.08 5.54
N ASP A 11 -4.39 -17.56 4.33
CA ASP A 11 -4.98 -18.22 3.17
C ASP A 11 -3.85 -18.80 2.30
N GLU A 12 -4.02 -20.02 1.81
CA GLU A 12 -3.01 -20.71 0.98
C GLU A 12 -2.97 -20.24 -0.48
N ARG A 13 -3.96 -19.42 -0.90
CA ARG A 13 -4.08 -18.95 -2.28
C ARG A 13 -3.04 -17.88 -2.59
N ASP A 14 -2.49 -17.97 -3.80
CA ASP A 14 -1.55 -16.98 -4.33
C ASP A 14 -2.28 -15.72 -4.81
N GLN A 15 -1.91 -14.55 -4.29
CA GLN A 15 -2.46 -13.25 -4.65
C GLN A 15 -2.25 -12.89 -6.13
N HIS A 16 -1.26 -13.50 -6.80
CA HIS A 16 -1.08 -13.32 -8.23
C HIS A 16 -2.24 -13.90 -9.04
N LEU A 17 -2.91 -14.93 -8.51
CA LEU A 17 -3.90 -15.73 -9.21
C LEU A 17 -5.30 -15.62 -8.60
N SER A 18 -5.43 -15.19 -7.34
CA SER A 18 -6.70 -15.22 -6.60
C SER A 18 -6.75 -14.19 -5.49
N PHE A 19 -7.97 -13.89 -5.06
CA PHE A 19 -8.22 -13.18 -3.81
C PHE A 19 -7.84 -14.06 -2.60
N ALA A 20 -7.11 -13.49 -1.65
CA ALA A 20 -6.65 -14.15 -0.43
C ALA A 20 -6.89 -13.26 0.80
N PRO A 21 -7.92 -13.52 1.64
CA PRO A 21 -8.16 -12.75 2.86
C PRO A 21 -7.34 -13.28 4.04
N ASN A 22 -6.93 -12.37 4.92
CA ASN A 22 -6.54 -12.70 6.27
C ASN A 22 -7.78 -12.61 7.17
N THR A 23 -8.27 -13.75 7.62
CA THR A 23 -9.55 -13.90 8.33
C THR A 23 -9.41 -13.94 9.85
N LEU A 24 -8.26 -13.60 10.38
CA LEU A 24 -8.04 -13.53 11.83
C LEU A 24 -8.96 -12.45 12.46
N SER A 25 -9.44 -12.74 13.67
CA SER A 25 -10.05 -11.72 14.51
C SER A 25 -9.07 -10.57 14.79
N VAL A 26 -9.59 -9.43 15.24
CA VAL A 26 -8.77 -8.27 15.62
C VAL A 26 -7.75 -8.66 16.71
N GLU A 27 -8.17 -9.45 17.69
CA GLU A 27 -7.33 -9.91 18.79
C GLU A 27 -6.22 -10.84 18.31
N GLU A 28 -6.56 -11.82 17.47
CA GLU A 28 -5.59 -12.79 16.92
C GLU A 28 -4.60 -12.09 16.00
N TRP A 29 -5.07 -11.17 15.15
CA TRP A 29 -4.21 -10.38 14.29
C TRP A 29 -3.24 -9.51 15.11
N ASN A 30 -3.72 -8.84 16.15
CA ASN A 30 -2.88 -8.02 17.05
C ASN A 30 -1.82 -8.87 17.77
N ALA A 31 -2.18 -10.09 18.19
CA ALA A 31 -1.27 -10.99 18.89
C ALA A 31 -0.18 -11.59 17.96
N THR A 32 -0.38 -11.57 16.66
CA THR A 32 0.49 -12.18 15.64
C THR A 32 1.11 -11.13 14.70
N PHE A 33 0.49 -10.86 13.58
CA PHE A 33 0.99 -9.90 12.58
C PHE A 33 1.14 -8.49 13.13
N GLY A 34 0.13 -8.02 13.87
CA GLY A 34 0.15 -6.70 14.51
C GLY A 34 1.36 -6.50 15.42
N LYS A 35 1.68 -7.53 16.23
CA LYS A 35 2.87 -7.51 17.10
C LYS A 35 4.16 -7.40 16.30
N VAL A 36 4.29 -8.13 15.19
CA VAL A 36 5.49 -8.09 14.34
C VAL A 36 5.63 -6.73 13.70
N TYR A 37 4.56 -6.20 13.07
CA TYR A 37 4.61 -4.89 12.42
C TYR A 37 4.84 -3.75 13.43
N SER A 38 4.22 -3.80 14.62
CA SER A 38 4.48 -2.81 15.68
C SER A 38 5.95 -2.79 16.09
N GLY A 39 6.56 -3.96 16.31
CA GLY A 39 7.98 -4.04 16.63
C GLY A 39 8.89 -3.50 15.52
N LEU A 40 8.54 -3.74 14.26
CA LEU A 40 9.28 -3.19 13.12
C LEU A 40 9.12 -1.66 13.02
N ILE A 41 7.92 -1.14 13.28
CA ILE A 41 7.65 0.30 13.29
C ILE A 41 8.45 0.99 14.41
N GLU A 42 8.42 0.43 15.62
CA GLU A 42 9.21 0.91 16.76
C GLU A 42 10.72 0.89 16.49
N ALA A 43 11.18 -0.10 15.71
CA ALA A 43 12.58 -0.19 15.27
C ALA A 43 12.94 0.78 14.13
N GLY A 44 11.99 1.63 13.67
CA GLY A 44 12.24 2.64 12.64
C GLY A 44 12.18 2.12 11.21
N LEU A 45 11.30 1.16 10.93
CA LEU A 45 11.09 0.62 9.58
C LEU A 45 10.79 1.76 8.58
N PRO A 46 11.58 1.92 7.48
CA PRO A 46 11.42 3.07 6.59
C PRO A 46 10.30 2.90 5.55
N SER A 47 9.92 1.66 5.22
CA SER A 47 8.88 1.41 4.22
C SER A 47 8.16 0.08 4.44
N ILE A 48 6.88 0.05 4.06
CA ILE A 48 6.02 -1.14 4.04
C ILE A 48 5.47 -1.35 2.64
N MET A 49 5.46 -2.60 2.19
CA MET A 49 4.70 -3.00 1.01
C MET A 49 3.34 -3.53 1.45
N ALA A 50 2.29 -2.86 0.98
CA ALA A 50 0.92 -3.30 1.16
C ALA A 50 0.61 -4.42 0.16
N GLY A 51 0.20 -5.57 0.66
CA GLY A 51 -0.27 -6.69 -0.15
C GLY A 51 -1.72 -6.52 -0.61
N HIS A 52 -2.10 -7.33 -1.59
CA HIS A 52 -3.49 -7.37 -2.06
C HIS A 52 -4.33 -8.34 -1.23
N ILE A 53 -4.21 -8.20 0.10
CA ILE A 53 -4.82 -9.06 1.11
C ILE A 53 -5.94 -8.27 1.79
N ALA A 54 -7.15 -8.84 1.86
CA ALA A 54 -8.21 -8.25 2.66
C ALA A 54 -8.04 -8.58 4.14
N LEU A 55 -8.51 -7.69 5.01
CA LEU A 55 -8.55 -7.87 6.46
C LEU A 55 -9.95 -7.54 6.98
N PRO A 56 -10.95 -8.41 6.73
CA PRO A 56 -12.38 -8.12 6.94
C PRO A 56 -12.73 -7.68 8.35
N GLU A 57 -12.17 -8.35 9.37
CA GLU A 57 -12.50 -8.08 10.76
C GLU A 57 -12.01 -6.70 11.22
N TYR A 58 -10.89 -6.21 10.70
CA TYR A 58 -10.44 -4.86 10.96
C TYR A 58 -11.27 -3.78 10.23
N VAL A 59 -11.72 -4.07 9.01
CA VAL A 59 -12.65 -3.17 8.31
C VAL A 59 -13.93 -3.02 9.11
N LYS A 60 -14.50 -4.15 9.59
CA LYS A 60 -15.69 -4.17 10.45
C LYS A 60 -15.46 -3.48 11.79
N TYR A 61 -14.27 -3.59 12.36
CA TYR A 61 -13.90 -2.90 13.60
C TYR A 61 -13.96 -1.38 13.46
N PHE A 62 -13.45 -0.83 12.34
CA PHE A 62 -13.53 0.62 12.07
C PHE A 62 -14.89 1.07 11.55
N ASN A 63 -15.60 0.21 10.83
CA ASN A 63 -16.93 0.48 10.29
C ASN A 63 -17.84 -0.73 10.47
N PRO A 64 -18.63 -0.80 11.56
CA PRO A 64 -19.56 -1.91 11.80
C PRO A 64 -20.62 -2.10 10.70
N ASP A 65 -20.93 -1.04 9.95
CA ASP A 65 -21.90 -1.04 8.86
C ASP A 65 -21.25 -1.28 7.48
N ALA A 66 -19.95 -1.66 7.46
CA ALA A 66 -19.23 -1.92 6.22
C ALA A 66 -19.92 -3.00 5.39
N THR A 67 -20.05 -2.74 4.11
CA THR A 67 -20.57 -3.71 3.15
C THR A 67 -19.60 -4.89 2.97
N ILE A 68 -20.11 -6.03 2.50
CA ILE A 68 -19.27 -7.20 2.15
C ILE A 68 -18.16 -6.81 1.16
N LYS A 69 -18.46 -5.91 0.23
CA LYS A 69 -17.48 -5.41 -0.73
C LYS A 69 -16.35 -4.64 -0.05
N GLU A 70 -16.66 -3.75 0.89
CA GLU A 70 -15.66 -2.98 1.64
C GLU A 70 -14.81 -3.89 2.53
N MET A 71 -15.42 -4.86 3.22
CA MET A 71 -14.74 -5.83 4.05
C MET A 71 -13.74 -6.68 3.27
N ASN A 72 -14.06 -7.01 2.03
CA ASN A 72 -13.22 -7.83 1.15
C ASN A 72 -12.35 -7.00 0.19
N MET A 73 -12.26 -5.68 0.38
CA MET A 73 -11.35 -4.86 -0.40
C MET A 73 -9.90 -5.18 0.02
N PRO A 74 -8.98 -5.43 -0.93
CA PRO A 74 -7.58 -5.63 -0.60
C PRO A 74 -6.99 -4.41 0.12
N ALA A 75 -6.04 -4.64 1.02
CA ALA A 75 -5.45 -3.58 1.86
C ALA A 75 -4.96 -2.37 1.03
N THR A 76 -4.36 -2.63 -0.13
CA THR A 76 -3.93 -1.60 -1.09
C THR A 76 -5.04 -0.65 -1.55
N LEU A 77 -6.31 -1.05 -1.47
CA LEU A 77 -7.48 -0.25 -1.85
C LEU A 77 -8.37 0.14 -0.67
N SER A 78 -7.96 -0.21 0.56
CA SER A 78 -8.76 0.00 1.77
C SER A 78 -8.16 1.09 2.66
N LYS A 79 -8.86 2.23 2.78
CA LYS A 79 -8.48 3.29 3.72
C LYS A 79 -8.48 2.80 5.18
N TYR A 80 -9.38 1.88 5.53
CA TYR A 80 -9.44 1.32 6.88
C TYR A 80 -8.14 0.61 7.27
N ILE A 81 -7.49 -0.02 6.28
CA ILE A 81 -6.27 -0.79 6.53
C ILE A 81 -5.01 0.09 6.41
N LEU A 82 -4.90 0.93 5.39
CA LEU A 82 -3.69 1.74 5.20
C LEU A 82 -3.70 3.06 5.98
N THR A 83 -4.85 3.73 6.03
CA THR A 83 -4.94 5.01 6.72
C THR A 83 -5.29 4.82 8.18
N ASP A 84 -6.41 4.12 8.48
CA ASP A 84 -6.93 4.07 9.84
C ASP A 84 -6.11 3.11 10.73
N LEU A 85 -5.80 1.89 10.24
CA LEU A 85 -4.98 0.93 11.00
C LEU A 85 -3.48 1.28 10.93
N LEU A 86 -2.86 1.22 9.75
CA LEU A 86 -1.40 1.30 9.63
C LEU A 86 -0.86 2.66 10.03
N LYS A 87 -1.35 3.74 9.40
CA LYS A 87 -0.86 5.11 9.67
C LYS A 87 -1.45 5.69 10.95
N GLY A 88 -2.74 5.46 11.22
CA GLY A 88 -3.45 5.99 12.38
C GLY A 88 -3.15 5.21 13.67
N GLN A 89 -3.68 4.00 13.78
CA GLN A 89 -3.61 3.23 15.04
C GLN A 89 -2.20 2.74 15.35
N MET A 90 -1.45 2.23 14.34
CA MET A 90 -0.09 1.72 14.53
C MET A 90 0.99 2.81 14.46
N GLY A 91 0.65 4.02 14.02
CA GLY A 91 1.56 5.17 13.99
C GLY A 91 2.66 5.06 12.93
N PHE A 92 2.48 4.25 11.86
CA PHE A 92 3.50 4.14 10.83
C PHE A 92 3.68 5.44 10.05
N ASN A 93 4.88 6.00 10.10
CA ASN A 93 5.23 7.26 9.45
C ASN A 93 6.21 7.11 8.27
N GLY A 94 6.46 5.88 7.81
CA GLY A 94 7.29 5.61 6.64
C GLY A 94 6.53 5.63 5.32
N LEU A 95 7.19 5.17 4.26
CA LEU A 95 6.63 5.07 2.91
C LEU A 95 5.80 3.80 2.75
N VAL A 96 4.58 3.92 2.22
CA VAL A 96 3.74 2.80 1.83
C VAL A 96 3.78 2.64 0.31
N VAL A 97 4.20 1.47 -0.16
CA VAL A 97 4.17 1.09 -1.58
C VAL A 97 3.19 -0.06 -1.78
N THR A 98 2.47 -0.09 -2.90
CA THR A 98 1.63 -1.26 -3.22
C THR A 98 2.50 -2.43 -3.65
N ASP A 99 1.98 -3.65 -3.57
CA ASP A 99 2.44 -4.76 -4.40
C ASP A 99 2.04 -4.51 -5.87
N ALA A 100 2.43 -5.41 -6.77
CA ALA A 100 2.29 -5.25 -8.21
C ALA A 100 0.83 -5.06 -8.67
N SER A 101 0.55 -3.93 -9.30
CA SER A 101 -0.80 -3.48 -9.64
C SER A 101 -1.54 -4.32 -10.69
N HIS A 102 -0.88 -5.32 -11.29
CA HIS A 102 -1.46 -6.23 -12.28
C HIS A 102 -1.83 -7.61 -11.69
N MET A 103 -1.58 -7.85 -10.41
CA MET A 103 -1.97 -9.10 -9.75
C MET A 103 -3.50 -9.24 -9.69
N VAL A 104 -4.00 -10.47 -9.83
CA VAL A 104 -5.44 -10.76 -9.90
C VAL A 104 -6.18 -10.32 -8.64
N ALA A 105 -5.58 -10.47 -7.46
CA ALA A 105 -6.19 -10.03 -6.21
C ALA A 105 -6.54 -8.53 -6.20
N MET A 106 -5.80 -7.69 -6.92
CA MET A 106 -6.09 -6.26 -7.06
C MET A 106 -7.02 -5.97 -8.24
N THR A 107 -6.71 -6.55 -9.41
CA THR A 107 -7.44 -6.24 -10.66
C THR A 107 -8.86 -6.79 -10.69
N SER A 108 -9.17 -7.83 -9.91
CA SER A 108 -10.52 -8.35 -9.74
C SER A 108 -11.42 -7.46 -8.86
N ALA A 109 -10.84 -6.63 -8.01
CA ALA A 109 -11.59 -5.79 -7.09
C ALA A 109 -12.20 -4.56 -7.78
N MET A 110 -11.49 -3.99 -8.79
CA MET A 110 -11.86 -2.71 -9.39
C MET A 110 -11.21 -2.54 -10.77
N LYS A 111 -11.85 -1.75 -11.66
CA LYS A 111 -11.24 -1.39 -12.95
C LYS A 111 -9.99 -0.55 -12.75
N ARG A 112 -8.95 -0.76 -13.55
CA ARG A 112 -7.65 -0.10 -13.39
C ARG A 112 -7.73 1.42 -13.29
N LYS A 113 -8.53 2.08 -14.12
CA LYS A 113 -8.72 3.54 -14.11
C LYS A 113 -9.22 4.09 -12.76
N ASP A 114 -10.01 3.29 -12.03
CA ASP A 114 -10.53 3.66 -10.72
C ASP A 114 -9.60 3.15 -9.60
N MET A 115 -8.95 2.02 -9.83
CA MET A 115 -8.07 1.31 -8.91
C MET A 115 -6.82 2.14 -8.54
N LEU A 116 -6.15 2.73 -9.53
CA LEU A 116 -4.92 3.46 -9.31
C LEU A 116 -5.11 4.70 -8.41
N PRO A 117 -6.05 5.62 -8.71
CA PRO A 117 -6.29 6.73 -7.81
C PRO A 117 -6.84 6.29 -6.45
N THR A 118 -7.62 5.19 -6.38
CA THR A 118 -8.11 4.63 -5.12
C THR A 118 -6.97 4.12 -4.25
N ALA A 119 -5.93 3.48 -4.83
CA ALA A 119 -4.78 3.01 -4.07
C ALA A 119 -4.05 4.17 -3.34
N ILE A 120 -3.87 5.30 -4.03
CA ILE A 120 -3.28 6.50 -3.40
C ILE A 120 -4.23 7.10 -2.36
N ALA A 121 -5.52 7.21 -2.67
CA ALA A 121 -6.52 7.71 -1.74
C ALA A 121 -6.62 6.85 -0.47
N ALA A 122 -6.47 5.53 -0.59
CA ALA A 122 -6.50 4.60 0.52
C ALA A 122 -5.30 4.73 1.48
N GLY A 123 -4.18 5.29 1.03
CA GLY A 123 -3.01 5.52 1.87
C GLY A 123 -1.69 5.03 1.30
N SER A 124 -1.66 4.40 0.12
CA SER A 124 -0.41 4.11 -0.58
C SER A 124 0.24 5.40 -1.07
N ASP A 125 1.56 5.48 -1.00
CA ASP A 125 2.31 6.66 -1.45
C ASP A 125 2.89 6.44 -2.84
N LEU A 126 3.15 5.19 -3.22
CA LEU A 126 3.59 4.75 -4.55
C LEU A 126 2.80 3.52 -4.96
N PHE A 127 2.56 3.35 -6.26
CA PHE A 127 2.08 2.07 -6.78
C PHE A 127 3.12 1.40 -7.68
N LEU A 128 3.14 0.07 -7.70
CA LEU A 128 3.92 -0.81 -8.56
C LEU A 128 2.94 -1.66 -9.39
N PHE A 129 3.10 -1.88 -10.63
CA PHE A 129 3.89 -1.27 -11.69
C PHE A 129 2.91 -0.62 -12.66
N PHE A 130 3.34 0.26 -13.54
CA PHE A 130 2.45 0.76 -14.60
C PHE A 130 2.34 -0.26 -15.75
N ASN A 131 1.19 -0.26 -16.44
CA ASN A 131 1.00 -1.02 -17.69
C ASN A 131 1.34 -0.13 -18.88
N ASP A 132 0.67 0.99 -18.97
CA ASP A 132 0.97 2.08 -19.90
C ASP A 132 1.22 3.35 -19.07
N PRO A 133 2.41 3.94 -19.11
CA PRO A 133 2.76 5.05 -18.25
C PRO A 133 1.93 6.31 -18.54
N ASP A 134 1.54 6.55 -19.78
CA ASP A 134 0.79 7.75 -20.16
C ASP A 134 -0.69 7.60 -19.74
N GLU A 135 -1.27 6.43 -19.97
CA GLU A 135 -2.65 6.14 -19.59
C GLU A 135 -2.81 6.10 -18.06
N ASP A 136 -1.92 5.40 -17.36
CA ASP A 136 -1.94 5.31 -15.90
C ASP A 136 -1.74 6.70 -15.26
N PHE A 137 -0.87 7.53 -15.83
CA PHE A 137 -0.68 8.91 -15.36
C PHE A 137 -1.93 9.76 -15.57
N GLN A 138 -2.62 9.61 -16.70
CA GLN A 138 -3.86 10.33 -16.97
C GLN A 138 -4.95 9.94 -15.96
N TRP A 139 -5.14 8.66 -15.67
CA TRP A 139 -6.10 8.20 -14.66
C TRP A 139 -5.79 8.73 -13.26
N MET A 140 -4.50 8.81 -12.89
CA MET A 140 -4.07 9.42 -11.64
C MET A 140 -4.40 10.93 -11.60
N MET A 141 -4.14 11.64 -12.70
CA MET A 141 -4.47 13.07 -12.83
C MET A 141 -5.97 13.33 -12.80
N GLU A 142 -6.77 12.46 -13.43
CA GLU A 142 -8.24 12.52 -13.35
C GLU A 142 -8.71 12.27 -11.91
N GLY A 143 -8.15 11.28 -11.23
CA GLY A 143 -8.44 11.00 -9.83
C GLY A 143 -8.15 12.18 -8.91
N TYR A 144 -7.06 12.92 -9.16
CA TYR A 144 -6.76 14.17 -8.44
C TYR A 144 -7.76 15.28 -8.78
N LYS A 145 -8.02 15.53 -10.06
CA LYS A 145 -8.96 16.58 -10.50
C LYS A 145 -10.40 16.36 -10.02
N ASN A 146 -10.80 15.09 -9.90
CA ASN A 146 -12.14 14.70 -9.44
C ASN A 146 -12.23 14.55 -7.92
N GLY A 147 -11.16 14.82 -7.17
CA GLY A 147 -11.14 14.79 -5.72
C GLY A 147 -11.07 13.39 -5.10
N VAL A 148 -10.83 12.33 -5.88
CA VAL A 148 -10.55 10.98 -5.34
C VAL A 148 -9.23 11.01 -4.57
N ILE A 149 -8.19 11.62 -5.16
CA ILE A 149 -6.94 11.93 -4.47
C ILE A 149 -7.07 13.38 -4.00
N THR A 150 -7.20 13.60 -2.69
CA THR A 150 -7.26 14.94 -2.13
C THR A 150 -5.88 15.61 -2.17
N GLU A 151 -5.85 16.95 -2.14
CA GLU A 151 -4.61 17.72 -2.07
C GLU A 151 -3.77 17.32 -0.84
N GLU A 152 -4.43 17.16 0.31
CA GLU A 152 -3.80 16.70 1.56
C GLU A 152 -3.14 15.33 1.39
N ARG A 153 -3.85 14.36 0.75
CA ARG A 153 -3.31 13.03 0.52
C ARG A 153 -2.13 13.03 -0.44
N LEU A 154 -2.20 13.86 -1.49
CA LEU A 154 -1.09 14.04 -2.43
C LEU A 154 0.15 14.62 -1.72
N HIS A 155 -0.03 15.66 -0.90
CA HIS A 155 1.05 16.26 -0.13
C HIS A 155 1.67 15.29 0.87
N ASP A 156 0.87 14.47 1.58
CA ASP A 156 1.38 13.44 2.48
C ASP A 156 2.22 12.40 1.72
N ALA A 157 1.75 11.91 0.54
CA ALA A 157 2.51 10.97 -0.28
C ALA A 157 3.85 11.58 -0.74
N LEU A 158 3.82 12.78 -1.28
CA LEU A 158 5.03 13.47 -1.75
C LEU A 158 6.02 13.71 -0.60
N THR A 159 5.53 14.08 0.59
CA THR A 159 6.37 14.29 1.76
C THR A 159 7.10 13.01 2.16
N ARG A 160 6.41 11.87 2.15
CA ARG A 160 7.02 10.56 2.46
C ARG A 160 8.02 10.12 1.41
N ILE A 161 7.68 10.27 0.12
CA ILE A 161 8.58 9.95 -1.00
C ILE A 161 9.85 10.80 -0.93
N LEU A 162 9.71 12.11 -0.80
CA LEU A 162 10.85 13.03 -0.77
C LEU A 162 11.66 12.86 0.52
N GLY A 163 11.00 12.64 1.65
CA GLY A 163 11.64 12.37 2.94
C GLY A 163 12.52 11.12 2.89
N LEU A 164 12.02 10.01 2.35
CA LEU A 164 12.81 8.79 2.18
C LEU A 164 13.98 9.02 1.21
N LYS A 165 13.76 9.66 0.07
CA LYS A 165 14.84 10.01 -0.86
C LYS A 165 15.91 10.90 -0.20
N ALA A 166 15.49 11.85 0.62
CA ALA A 166 16.40 12.73 1.33
C ALA A 166 17.22 11.98 2.38
N SER A 167 16.60 11.08 3.16
CA SER A 167 17.29 10.25 4.17
C SER A 167 18.36 9.35 3.54
N LEU A 168 18.13 8.88 2.33
CA LEU A 168 19.09 8.09 1.54
C LEU A 168 20.14 8.95 0.83
N GLY A 169 20.08 10.28 0.96
CA GLY A 169 21.02 11.20 0.32
C GLY A 169 20.92 11.30 -1.20
N LEU A 170 19.82 10.79 -1.81
CA LEU A 170 19.67 10.74 -3.27
C LEU A 170 19.70 12.13 -3.93
N HIS A 171 19.23 13.17 -3.23
CA HIS A 171 19.28 14.55 -3.72
C HIS A 171 20.72 15.13 -3.82
N LYS A 172 21.71 14.49 -3.20
CA LYS A 172 23.13 14.87 -3.23
C LYS A 172 23.93 14.11 -4.29
N LYS A 173 23.34 13.08 -4.91
CA LYS A 173 24.01 12.26 -5.91
C LYS A 173 23.80 12.82 -7.30
N ALA A 174 24.82 12.75 -8.15
CA ALA A 174 24.66 13.06 -9.57
C ALA A 174 23.66 12.07 -10.22
N LYS A 175 22.84 12.56 -11.16
CA LYS A 175 21.84 11.75 -11.85
C LYS A 175 22.47 10.51 -12.52
N THR A 176 23.68 10.66 -13.06
CA THR A 176 24.46 9.58 -13.67
C THR A 176 24.86 8.47 -12.68
N GLU A 177 25.11 8.82 -11.42
CA GLU A 177 25.45 7.82 -10.37
C GLU A 177 24.23 7.01 -9.94
N ILE A 178 23.03 7.58 -10.03
CA ILE A 178 21.77 6.91 -9.65
C ILE A 178 21.33 5.94 -10.76
N LEU A 179 21.59 6.30 -12.02
CA LEU A 179 21.11 5.59 -13.21
C LEU A 179 22.14 4.63 -13.82
N GLN A 180 23.37 4.56 -13.29
CA GLN A 180 24.32 3.56 -13.76
C GLN A 180 23.83 2.16 -13.39
N PRO A 181 23.69 1.24 -14.37
CA PRO A 181 23.51 -0.16 -14.05
C PRO A 181 24.71 -0.64 -13.22
N LYS A 182 24.47 -1.42 -12.18
CA LYS A 182 25.55 -2.14 -11.52
C LYS A 182 26.18 -3.02 -12.60
N GLU A 183 27.46 -2.81 -12.89
CA GLU A 183 28.22 -3.79 -13.66
C GLU A 183 28.07 -5.13 -12.93
N GLU A 184 27.53 -6.11 -13.64
CA GLU A 184 27.40 -7.45 -13.09
C GLU A 184 28.79 -7.92 -12.67
N ALA A 185 28.95 -8.17 -11.39
CA ALA A 185 30.12 -8.89 -10.92
C ALA A 185 30.08 -10.29 -11.54
N MET A 186 30.90 -10.51 -12.55
CA MET A 186 31.18 -11.85 -13.08
C MET A 186 31.86 -12.71 -12.02
#